data_3b1f6178c6258048318d8aaa2f77f35b
#
_entry.id   3b1f6178c6258048318d8aaa2f77f35b
#
_cell.length_a   1.000
_cell.length_b   1.000
_cell.length_c   1.000
_cell.angle_alpha   90.00
_cell.angle_beta   90.00
_cell.angle_gamma   90.00
#
_symmetry.space_group_name_H-M   'P 1'
#
loop_
_entity.id
_entity.type
_entity.pdbx_description
1 polymer ?
#
loop_
_entity_poly.entity_id
_entity_poly.type
_entity_poly.pdbx_seq_one_letter_code
_entity_poly.pdbx_strand_id
1 'polypeptide(L)'
;VLILISPEDIFVMLKPQESSVRNIIPGKIIKMELKDHLIRLNIDIGDLTLFADVTEYAREQLNLTLGKDVYIGFKAAALAMVKI
;
A
#
# COMPACT_ATOMS: atom_id res chain seq x y z
N VAL A 1 -14.74 -14.34 4.37
CA VAL A 1 -13.30 -14.42 4.12
C VAL A 1 -12.66 -13.10 4.55
N LEU A 2 -11.67 -13.19 5.40
CA LEU A 2 -10.86 -12.04 5.81
C LEU A 2 -9.52 -12.11 5.08
N ILE A 3 -9.14 -11.01 4.45
CA ILE A 3 -7.87 -10.92 3.74
C ILE A 3 -6.90 -10.10 4.58
N LEU A 4 -5.74 -10.67 4.89
CA LEU A 4 -4.70 -10.02 5.66
C LEU A 4 -3.45 -9.83 4.81
N ILE A 5 -2.96 -8.61 4.76
CA ILE A 5 -1.72 -8.28 4.07
C ILE A 5 -0.91 -7.40 5.03
N SER A 6 0.30 -7.85 5.35
CA SER A 6 1.16 -7.07 6.22
C SER A 6 1.56 -5.76 5.53
N PRO A 7 1.55 -4.63 6.24
CA PRO A 7 1.87 -3.34 5.62
C PRO A 7 3.23 -3.29 4.93
N GLU A 8 4.21 -4.03 5.41
CA GLU A 8 5.54 -4.09 4.80
C GLU A 8 5.57 -4.88 3.49
N ASP A 9 4.52 -5.64 3.20
CA ASP A 9 4.44 -6.44 1.97
C ASP A 9 3.71 -5.71 0.84
N ILE A 10 3.27 -4.49 1.10
CA ILE A 10 2.58 -3.68 0.10
C ILE A 10 3.56 -2.69 -0.50
N PHE A 11 3.63 -2.66 -1.83
CA PHE A 11 4.45 -1.71 -2.58
C PHE A 11 3.58 -0.55 -3.06
N VAL A 12 4.11 0.65 -2.95
CA VAL A 12 3.42 1.86 -3.42
C VAL A 12 4.11 2.35 -4.68
N MET A 13 3.34 2.56 -5.73
CA MET A 13 3.84 2.99 -7.05
C MET A 13 3.02 4.17 -7.55
N LEU A 14 3.65 5.03 -8.35
CA LEU A 14 2.95 6.14 -8.99
C LEU A 14 2.29 5.71 -10.29
N LYS A 15 2.79 4.64 -10.91
CA LYS A 15 2.27 4.09 -12.17
C LYS A 15 2.27 2.57 -12.08
N PRO A 16 1.33 1.91 -12.75
CA PRO A 16 1.39 0.45 -12.86
C PRO A 16 2.68 0.07 -13.61
N GLN A 17 3.39 -0.92 -13.09
CA GLN A 17 4.64 -1.38 -13.69
C GLN A 17 4.55 -2.86 -14.00
N GLU A 18 5.10 -3.25 -15.15
CA GLU A 18 5.29 -4.65 -15.44
C GLU A 18 6.41 -5.17 -14.56
N SER A 19 6.10 -6.16 -13.76
CA SER A 19 7.06 -6.76 -12.84
C SER A 19 6.53 -8.11 -12.39
N SER A 20 7.25 -8.75 -11.47
CA SER A 20 6.77 -9.97 -10.82
C SER A 20 5.58 -9.70 -9.89
N VAL A 21 5.26 -8.45 -9.60
CA VAL A 21 4.09 -8.08 -8.83
C VAL A 21 2.87 -8.20 -9.73
N ARG A 22 1.97 -9.11 -9.38
CA ARG A 22 0.81 -9.42 -10.23
C ARG A 22 -0.47 -8.73 -9.81
N ASN A 23 -0.55 -8.35 -8.54
CA ASN A 23 -1.75 -7.73 -7.99
C ASN A 23 -1.48 -6.24 -7.82
N ILE A 24 -2.02 -5.43 -8.73
CA ILE A 24 -1.86 -3.99 -8.71
C ILE A 24 -3.25 -3.37 -8.67
N ILE A 25 -3.47 -2.51 -7.68
CA ILE A 25 -4.78 -1.91 -7.41
C ILE A 25 -4.60 -0.40 -7.27
N PRO A 26 -5.43 0.41 -7.94
CA PRO A 26 -5.41 1.84 -7.73
C PRO A 26 -5.98 2.20 -6.36
N GLY A 27 -5.44 3.24 -5.76
CA GLY A 27 -5.89 3.70 -4.46
C GLY A 27 -5.56 5.16 -4.23
N LYS A 28 -6.05 5.69 -3.12
CA LYS A 28 -5.82 7.08 -2.74
C LYS A 28 -5.32 7.13 -1.30
N ILE A 29 -4.29 7.92 -1.05
CA ILE A 29 -3.76 8.10 0.29
C ILE A 29 -4.73 8.99 1.07
N ILE A 30 -5.31 8.45 2.13
CA ILE A 30 -6.29 9.18 2.95
C ILE A 30 -5.76 9.54 4.33
N LYS A 31 -4.65 8.93 4.76
CA LYS A 31 -4.05 9.22 6.05
C LYS A 31 -2.58 8.82 6.03
N MET A 32 -1.76 9.53 6.80
CA MET A 32 -0.34 9.23 6.97
C MET A 32 0.00 9.35 8.44
N GLU A 33 0.66 8.35 8.99
CA GLU A 33 1.07 8.33 10.40
C GLU A 33 2.54 7.95 10.50
N LEU A 34 3.28 8.70 11.31
CA LEU A 34 4.65 8.32 11.63
C LEU A 34 4.61 7.22 12.69
N LYS A 35 5.26 6.10 12.39
CA LYS A 35 5.37 4.96 13.30
C LYS A 35 6.82 4.51 13.34
N ASP A 36 7.50 4.79 14.46
CA ASP A 36 8.92 4.49 14.62
C ASP A 36 9.74 5.14 13.50
N HIS A 37 10.31 4.35 12.62
CA HIS A 37 11.11 4.84 11.50
C HIS A 37 10.35 4.77 10.17
N LEU A 38 9.07 4.42 10.21
CA LEU A 38 8.26 4.23 9.01
C LEU A 38 7.06 5.16 9.03
N ILE A 39 6.56 5.44 7.85
CA ILE A 39 5.33 6.17 7.67
C ILE A 39 4.27 5.19 7.23
N ARG A 40 3.22 5.06 8.01
CA ARG A 40 2.08 4.21 7.65
C ARG A 40 1.10 5.01 6.83
N LEU A 41 0.86 4.54 5.62
CA LEU A 41 -0.12 5.12 4.71
C LEU A 41 -1.41 4.33 4.81
N ASN A 42 -2.51 5.05 4.99
CA ASN A 42 -3.83 4.45 4.86
C ASN A 42 -4.29 4.73 3.43
N ILE A 43 -4.54 3.68 2.67
CA ILE A 43 -4.85 3.78 1.25
C ILE A 43 -6.24 3.23 1.00
N ASP A 44 -7.12 4.09 0.52
CA ASP A 44 -8.49 3.72 0.17
C ASP A 44 -8.50 3.11 -1.23
N ILE A 45 -8.95 1.87 -1.33
CA ILE A 45 -9.04 1.16 -2.62
C ILE A 45 -10.49 0.94 -3.06
N GLY A 46 -11.40 1.67 -2.45
CA GLY A 46 -12.83 1.59 -2.76
C GLY A 46 -13.60 0.98 -1.59
N ASP A 47 -13.67 -0.34 -1.56
CA ASP A 47 -14.46 -1.04 -0.54
C ASP A 47 -13.74 -1.19 0.79
N LEU A 48 -12.43 -1.05 0.81
CA LEU A 48 -11.64 -1.15 2.04
C LEU A 48 -10.43 -0.23 2.01
N THR A 49 -9.83 -0.11 3.18
CA THR A 49 -8.59 0.64 3.36
C THR A 49 -7.47 -0.34 3.66
N LEU A 50 -6.37 -0.22 2.94
CA LEU A 50 -5.16 -1.01 3.18
C LEU A 50 -4.09 -0.11 3.80
N PHE A 51 -3.18 -0.74 4.53
CA PHE A 51 -2.07 -0.05 5.16
C PHE A 51 -0.77 -0.43 4.46
N ALA A 52 0.06 0.56 4.17
CA ALA A 52 1.38 0.33 3.61
C ALA A 52 2.40 1.11 4.42
N ASP A 53 3.49 0.47 4.79
CA ASP A 53 4.58 1.12 5.50
C ASP A 53 5.68 1.47 4.53
N VAL A 54 6.06 2.74 4.49
CA VAL A 54 7.12 3.24 3.62
C VAL A 54 8.15 3.99 4.44
N THR A 55 9.37 4.09 3.92
CA THR A 55 10.40 4.89 4.56
C THR A 55 10.17 6.36 4.26
N GLU A 56 10.75 7.23 5.09
CA GLU A 56 10.73 8.66 4.85
C GLU A 56 11.36 8.99 3.48
N TYR A 57 12.43 8.28 3.13
CA TYR A 57 13.09 8.45 1.85
C TYR A 57 12.14 8.16 0.69
N ALA A 58 11.42 7.02 0.76
CA ALA A 58 10.47 6.65 -0.28
C ALA A 58 9.33 7.67 -0.38
N ARG A 59 8.84 8.15 0.77
CA ARG A 59 7.79 9.17 0.78
C ARG A 59 8.24 10.43 0.04
N GLU A 60 9.46 10.88 0.28
CA GLU A 60 10.00 12.06 -0.39
C GLU A 60 10.23 11.81 -1.88
N GLN A 61 10.84 10.68 -2.22
CA GLN A 61 11.14 10.35 -3.62
C GLN A 61 9.90 10.23 -4.47
N LEU A 62 8.84 9.67 -3.93
CA LEU A 62 7.58 9.49 -4.65
C LEU A 62 6.62 10.66 -4.44
N ASN A 63 7.01 11.62 -3.61
CA ASN A 63 6.17 12.79 -3.28
C ASN A 63 4.79 12.37 -2.80
N LEU A 64 4.76 11.44 -1.86
CA LEU A 64 3.51 10.91 -1.32
C LEU A 64 2.89 11.92 -0.37
N THR A 65 1.65 12.31 -0.64
CA THR A 65 0.91 13.28 0.15
C THR A 65 -0.54 12.83 0.30
N LEU A 66 -1.25 13.46 1.23
CA LEU A 66 -2.66 13.18 1.43
C LEU A 66 -3.44 13.51 0.17
N GLY A 67 -4.35 12.62 -0.21
CA GLY A 67 -5.17 12.79 -1.39
C GLY A 67 -4.53 12.37 -2.70
N LYS A 68 -3.27 11.94 -2.67
CA LYS A 68 -2.59 11.52 -3.89
C LYS A 68 -3.09 10.17 -4.36
N ASP A 69 -3.29 10.06 -5.67
CA ASP A 69 -3.62 8.78 -6.29
C ASP A 69 -2.34 7.97 -6.49
N VAL A 70 -2.38 6.73 -6.07
CA VAL A 70 -1.24 5.82 -6.18
C VAL A 70 -1.73 4.46 -6.66
N TYR A 71 -0.78 3.59 -7.00
CA TYR A 71 -1.06 2.18 -7.23
C TYR A 71 -0.36 1.39 -6.15
N ILE A 72 -1.04 0.40 -5.62
CA ILE A 72 -0.44 -0.52 -4.66
C ILE A 72 -0.27 -1.88 -5.32
N GLY A 73 0.81 -2.56 -4.96
CA GLY A 73 1.06 -3.89 -5.48
C GLY A 73 1.51 -4.82 -4.37
N PHE A 74 1.20 -6.09 -4.53
CA PHE A 74 1.66 -7.12 -3.61
C PHE A 74 1.79 -8.44 -4.35
N LYS A 75 2.65 -9.32 -3.83
CA LYS A 75 2.80 -10.65 -4.37
C LYS A 75 1.67 -11.53 -3.85
N ALA A 76 1.24 -12.49 -4.64
CA ALA A 76 0.21 -13.43 -4.20
C ALA A 76 0.63 -14.16 -2.92
N ALA A 77 1.92 -14.43 -2.76
CA ALA A 77 2.44 -15.11 -1.57
C ALA A 77 2.30 -14.29 -0.30
N ALA A 78 2.16 -12.96 -0.40
CA ALA A 78 1.98 -12.08 0.76
C ALA A 78 0.52 -12.06 1.23
N LEU A 79 -0.39 -12.61 0.46
CA LEU A 79 -1.82 -12.59 0.76
C LEU A 79 -2.17 -13.75 1.67
N ALA A 80 -2.74 -13.43 2.83
CA ALA A 80 -3.28 -14.44 3.72
C ALA A 80 -4.79 -14.29 3.77
N MET A 81 -5.51 -15.41 3.62
CA MET A 81 -6.96 -15.44 3.67
C MET A 81 -7.43 -16.30 4.83
N VAL A 82 -8.32 -15.76 5.62
CA VAL A 82 -8.89 -16.46 6.75
C VAL A 82 -10.40 -16.59 6.51
N LYS A 83 -10.91 -17.80 6.54
CA LYS A 83 -12.35 -18.01 6.45
C LYS A 83 -12.98 -17.74 7.80
N ILE A 84 -14.04 -17.03 7.76
CA ILE A 84 -14.82 -16.69 8.93
C ILE A 84 -16.12 -17.47 8.92
#